data_289f5d7e51beb6d995601e8f032e63b0
#
_entry.id   289f5d7e51beb6d995601e8f032e63b0
#
_cell.length_a   1.000
_cell.length_b   1.000
_cell.length_c   1.000
_cell.angle_alpha   90.00
_cell.angle_beta   90.00
_cell.angle_gamma   90.00
#
_symmetry.space_group_name_H-M   'P 1'
#
loop_
_entity.id
_entity.type
_entity.pdbx_description
1 polymer ?
#
loop_
_entity_poly.entity_id
_entity_poly.type
_entity_poly.pdbx_seq_one_letter_code
_entity_poly.pdbx_strand_id
1 'polypeptide(L)'
;MTSAHIDSRPPLAGPVLLRTMADNWWLVLLRGIAAIAFGILAFVWPVITLLTLTLLWGAYAVVDGLFALWGAVAGPRGHTGARFWLVIVGLAGVVAGLLAFAWPGVTALVLLFFIAIWAIVIGVMQIWGAIQLRKEMEGEWLLILSGLLSVAFGIVLLARPGLGALAVVWMIGWFAILEGCLLVALSLRLRKHKHPA
;
A
#
# COMPACT_ATOMS: atom_id res chain seq x y z
N MET A 1 58.73 10.24 -8.41
CA MET A 1 57.53 10.89 -7.81
C MET A 1 56.29 10.21 -8.40
N THR A 2 55.82 9.18 -7.72
CA THR A 2 54.66 8.39 -8.16
C THR A 2 53.40 8.95 -7.49
N SER A 3 52.58 9.65 -8.25
CA SER A 3 51.31 10.20 -7.78
C SER A 3 50.33 9.05 -7.56
N ALA A 4 50.08 8.68 -6.30
CA ALA A 4 49.03 7.79 -5.92
C ALA A 4 47.69 8.51 -6.17
N HIS A 5 46.98 8.13 -7.24
CA HIS A 5 45.63 8.53 -7.52
C HIS A 5 44.70 7.85 -6.49
N ILE A 6 44.37 8.55 -5.42
CA ILE A 6 43.36 8.10 -4.46
C ILE A 6 42.03 8.16 -5.20
N ASP A 7 41.50 7.00 -5.58
CA ASP A 7 40.18 6.85 -6.16
C ASP A 7 39.14 7.15 -5.06
N SER A 8 38.67 8.40 -5.01
CA SER A 8 37.71 8.94 -4.02
C SER A 8 36.25 8.61 -4.37
N ARG A 9 35.99 7.50 -5.05
CA ARG A 9 34.62 7.06 -5.26
C ARG A 9 34.05 6.58 -3.92
N PRO A 10 32.92 7.16 -3.44
CA PRO A 10 32.27 6.64 -2.24
C PRO A 10 31.91 5.16 -2.50
N PRO A 11 32.12 4.27 -1.53
CA PRO A 11 31.77 2.86 -1.68
C PRO A 11 30.31 2.76 -2.09
N LEU A 12 30.05 2.08 -3.20
CA LEU A 12 28.68 1.88 -3.71
C LEU A 12 27.82 1.39 -2.54
N ALA A 13 26.73 2.11 -2.25
CA ALA A 13 25.83 1.82 -1.12
C ALA A 13 25.24 0.39 -1.18
N GLY A 14 25.24 -0.23 -2.34
CA GLY A 14 24.74 -1.57 -2.57
C GLY A 14 25.35 -2.67 -1.68
N PRO A 15 26.68 -2.80 -1.55
CA PRO A 15 27.28 -3.85 -0.71
C PRO A 15 27.01 -3.68 0.79
N VAL A 16 26.87 -2.43 1.26
CA VAL A 16 26.58 -2.13 2.68
C VAL A 16 25.12 -2.45 2.99
N LEU A 17 24.19 -2.07 2.12
CA LEU A 17 22.77 -2.39 2.27
C LEU A 17 22.51 -3.90 2.23
N LEU A 18 23.16 -4.63 1.33
CA LEU A 18 23.04 -6.08 1.27
C LEU A 18 23.57 -6.78 2.52
N ARG A 19 24.65 -6.28 3.13
CA ARG A 19 25.18 -6.82 4.39
C ARG A 19 24.23 -6.57 5.56
N THR A 20 23.69 -5.37 5.71
CA THR A 20 22.70 -5.06 6.77
C THR A 20 21.39 -5.85 6.61
N MET A 21 20.96 -6.12 5.39
CA MET A 21 19.81 -6.98 5.12
C MET A 21 20.12 -8.46 5.40
N ALA A 22 21.34 -8.92 5.09
CA ALA A 22 21.78 -10.28 5.38
C ALA A 22 21.95 -10.56 6.88
N ASP A 23 22.28 -9.54 7.67
CA ASP A 23 22.35 -9.68 9.15
C ASP A 23 20.99 -9.88 9.79
N ASN A 24 19.94 -9.30 9.20
CA ASN A 24 18.56 -9.36 9.69
C ASN A 24 17.64 -10.28 8.84
N TRP A 25 18.19 -11.30 8.19
CA TRP A 25 17.44 -12.24 7.34
C TRP A 25 16.21 -12.84 8.03
N TRP A 26 16.29 -13.07 9.34
CA TRP A 26 15.21 -13.64 10.14
C TRP A 26 13.99 -12.71 10.27
N LEU A 27 14.19 -11.37 10.25
CA LEU A 27 13.10 -10.39 10.24
C LEU A 27 12.34 -10.44 8.91
N VAL A 28 13.06 -10.60 7.80
CA VAL A 28 12.46 -10.78 6.48
C VAL A 28 11.68 -12.08 6.41
N LEU A 29 12.21 -13.16 7.01
CA LEU A 29 11.54 -14.45 7.12
C LEU A 29 10.24 -14.34 7.94
N LEU A 30 10.33 -13.72 9.12
CA LEU A 30 9.17 -13.54 10.01
C LEU A 30 8.07 -12.72 9.32
N ARG A 31 8.45 -11.65 8.63
CA ARG A 31 7.51 -10.85 7.84
C ARG A 31 6.85 -11.67 6.73
N GLY A 32 7.62 -12.48 6.02
CA GLY A 32 7.10 -13.36 4.96
C GLY A 32 6.10 -14.40 5.49
N ILE A 33 6.42 -15.05 6.62
CA ILE A 33 5.52 -16.01 7.29
C ILE A 33 4.24 -15.29 7.77
N ALA A 34 4.37 -14.12 8.40
CA ALA A 34 3.22 -13.34 8.84
C ALA A 34 2.31 -12.92 7.68
N ALA A 35 2.88 -12.53 6.53
CA ALA A 35 2.12 -12.18 5.34
C ALA A 35 1.37 -13.40 4.76
N ILE A 36 1.99 -14.58 4.71
CA ILE A 36 1.32 -15.82 4.27
C ILE A 36 0.18 -16.17 5.25
N ALA A 37 0.44 -16.15 6.56
CA ALA A 37 -0.57 -16.42 7.56
C ALA A 37 -1.77 -15.48 7.46
N PHE A 38 -1.51 -14.18 7.31
CA PHE A 38 -2.55 -13.16 7.09
C PHE A 38 -3.35 -13.45 5.82
N GLY A 39 -2.68 -13.78 4.70
CA GLY A 39 -3.35 -14.12 3.46
C GLY A 39 -4.27 -15.34 3.58
N ILE A 40 -3.84 -16.39 4.29
CA ILE A 40 -4.66 -17.58 4.57
C ILE A 40 -5.87 -17.20 5.44
N LEU A 41 -5.68 -16.40 6.50
CA LEU A 41 -6.78 -15.94 7.34
C LEU A 41 -7.80 -15.12 6.53
N ALA A 42 -7.36 -14.33 5.58
CA ALA A 42 -8.23 -13.54 4.71
C ALA A 42 -9.18 -14.43 3.87
N PHE A 43 -8.73 -15.61 3.47
CA PHE A 43 -9.60 -16.58 2.77
C PHE A 43 -10.54 -17.32 3.72
N VAL A 44 -10.07 -17.69 4.92
CA VAL A 44 -10.85 -18.49 5.89
C VAL A 44 -11.90 -17.63 6.61
N TRP A 45 -11.52 -16.40 7.00
CA TRP A 45 -12.39 -15.48 7.75
C TRP A 45 -12.44 -14.09 7.13
N PRO A 46 -13.03 -13.94 5.93
CA PRO A 46 -13.00 -12.66 5.20
C PRO A 46 -13.68 -11.51 5.93
N VAL A 47 -14.77 -11.78 6.67
CA VAL A 47 -15.48 -10.74 7.43
C VAL A 47 -14.62 -10.22 8.58
N ILE A 48 -13.95 -11.10 9.33
CA ILE A 48 -13.06 -10.71 10.42
C ILE A 48 -11.88 -9.92 9.88
N THR A 49 -11.32 -10.37 8.76
CA THR A 49 -10.21 -9.67 8.08
C THR A 49 -10.63 -8.27 7.64
N LEU A 50 -11.81 -8.12 7.03
CA LEU A 50 -12.35 -6.82 6.62
C LEU A 50 -12.49 -5.87 7.81
N LEU A 51 -13.08 -6.35 8.92
CA LEU A 51 -13.23 -5.56 10.14
C LEU A 51 -11.88 -5.18 10.73
N THR A 52 -10.93 -6.11 10.80
CA THR A 52 -9.58 -5.85 11.30
C THR A 52 -8.87 -4.79 10.45
N LEU A 53 -8.94 -4.89 9.12
CA LEU A 53 -8.37 -3.89 8.22
C LEU A 53 -9.02 -2.52 8.39
N THR A 54 -10.35 -2.48 8.59
CA THR A 54 -11.07 -1.24 8.84
C THR A 54 -10.65 -0.59 10.15
N LEU A 55 -10.50 -1.37 11.23
CA LEU A 55 -10.01 -0.87 12.52
C LEU A 55 -8.57 -0.41 12.45
N LEU A 56 -7.71 -1.14 11.73
CA LEU A 56 -6.32 -0.75 11.51
C LEU A 56 -6.23 0.56 10.72
N TRP A 57 -7.06 0.70 9.67
CA TRP A 57 -7.17 1.95 8.93
C TRP A 57 -7.66 3.09 9.82
N GLY A 58 -8.65 2.83 10.69
CA GLY A 58 -9.15 3.79 11.66
C GLY A 58 -8.07 4.26 12.64
N ALA A 59 -7.26 3.33 13.18
CA ALA A 59 -6.14 3.65 14.04
C ALA A 59 -5.09 4.51 13.31
N TYR A 60 -4.75 4.12 12.07
CA TYR A 60 -3.86 4.92 11.23
C TYR A 60 -4.41 6.33 10.99
N ALA A 61 -5.70 6.47 10.67
CA ALA A 61 -6.33 7.76 10.41
C ALA A 61 -6.34 8.68 11.63
N VAL A 62 -6.55 8.13 12.85
CA VAL A 62 -6.43 8.89 14.11
C VAL A 62 -5.00 9.39 14.30
N VAL A 63 -4.02 8.51 14.17
CA VAL A 63 -2.60 8.85 14.38
C VAL A 63 -2.15 9.90 13.36
N ASP A 64 -2.45 9.69 12.09
CA ASP A 64 -2.12 10.65 11.01
C ASP A 64 -2.81 11.99 11.23
N GLY A 65 -4.09 11.97 11.59
CA GLY A 65 -4.86 13.17 11.93
C GLY A 65 -4.27 13.95 13.12
N LEU A 66 -3.81 13.27 14.17
CA LEU A 66 -3.14 13.89 15.32
C LEU A 66 -1.80 14.50 14.91
N PHE A 67 -1.00 13.82 14.06
CA PHE A 67 0.24 14.38 13.53
C PHE A 67 -0.02 15.60 12.64
N ALA A 68 -1.06 15.59 11.82
CA ALA A 68 -1.46 16.75 11.01
C ALA A 68 -1.85 17.95 11.90
N LEU A 69 -2.61 17.72 12.97
CA LEU A 69 -2.96 18.76 13.95
C LEU A 69 -1.72 19.28 14.69
N TRP A 70 -0.84 18.38 15.11
CA TRP A 70 0.45 18.77 15.70
C TRP A 70 1.27 19.63 14.73
N GLY A 71 1.39 19.23 13.46
CA GLY A 71 2.08 19.99 12.43
C GLY A 71 1.47 21.39 12.20
N ALA A 72 0.13 21.50 12.30
CA ALA A 72 -0.56 22.78 12.22
C ALA A 72 -0.21 23.71 13.39
N VAL A 73 0.06 23.18 14.59
CA VAL A 73 0.42 23.98 15.79
C VAL A 73 1.91 24.28 15.83
N ALA A 74 2.76 23.26 15.59
CA ALA A 74 4.21 23.34 15.73
C ALA A 74 4.94 23.90 14.51
N GLY A 75 4.27 23.95 13.34
CA GLY A 75 4.88 24.38 12.07
C GLY A 75 5.30 25.87 12.03
N PRO A 76 6.21 26.23 11.09
CA PRO A 76 6.75 27.59 10.98
C PRO A 76 5.65 28.63 10.80
N ARG A 77 5.79 29.78 11.47
CA ARG A 77 4.88 30.92 11.37
C ARG A 77 5.08 31.62 10.02
N GLY A 78 4.05 31.63 9.15
CA GLY A 78 4.11 32.35 7.88
C GLY A 78 3.23 31.76 6.74
N HIS A 79 2.79 30.53 6.85
CA HIS A 79 1.98 29.86 5.83
C HIS A 79 0.56 29.56 6.35
N THR A 80 -0.24 30.62 6.56
CA THR A 80 -1.59 30.51 7.15
C THR A 80 -2.51 29.53 6.38
N GLY A 81 -2.43 29.52 5.03
CA GLY A 81 -3.22 28.63 4.19
C GLY A 81 -2.87 27.13 4.39
N ALA A 82 -1.57 26.80 4.49
CA ALA A 82 -1.13 25.42 4.73
C ALA A 82 -1.55 24.92 6.12
N ARG A 83 -1.48 25.77 7.14
CA ARG A 83 -1.92 25.42 8.51
C ARG A 83 -3.41 25.18 8.59
N PHE A 84 -4.22 26.00 7.94
CA PHE A 84 -5.67 25.84 7.88
C PHE A 84 -6.02 24.49 7.22
N TRP A 85 -5.35 24.15 6.12
CA TRP A 85 -5.53 22.87 5.44
C TRP A 85 -5.15 21.68 6.33
N LEU A 86 -4.03 21.76 7.06
CA LEU A 86 -3.58 20.72 8.02
C LEU A 86 -4.59 20.53 9.15
N VAL A 87 -5.23 21.60 9.66
CA VAL A 87 -6.29 21.49 10.68
C VAL A 87 -7.50 20.74 10.13
N ILE A 88 -7.95 21.08 8.91
CA ILE A 88 -9.10 20.42 8.29
C ILE A 88 -8.81 18.93 8.08
N VAL A 89 -7.66 18.60 7.48
CA VAL A 89 -7.25 17.21 7.22
C VAL A 89 -7.09 16.45 8.54
N GLY A 90 -6.45 17.06 9.53
CA GLY A 90 -6.25 16.45 10.84
C GLY A 90 -7.56 16.16 11.58
N LEU A 91 -8.49 17.12 11.61
CA LEU A 91 -9.81 16.91 12.19
C LEU A 91 -10.60 15.83 11.45
N ALA A 92 -10.61 15.88 10.12
CA ALA A 92 -11.28 14.88 9.30
C ALA A 92 -10.71 13.48 9.55
N GLY A 93 -9.37 13.34 9.64
CA GLY A 93 -8.70 12.07 9.93
C GLY A 93 -9.06 11.51 11.32
N VAL A 94 -9.02 12.35 12.35
CA VAL A 94 -9.41 11.94 13.71
C VAL A 94 -10.89 11.52 13.76
N VAL A 95 -11.79 12.31 13.19
CA VAL A 95 -13.22 11.98 13.15
C VAL A 95 -13.47 10.69 12.37
N ALA A 96 -12.89 10.54 11.18
CA ALA A 96 -13.03 9.34 10.37
C ALA A 96 -12.49 8.09 11.09
N GLY A 97 -11.35 8.23 11.78
CA GLY A 97 -10.78 7.13 12.55
C GLY A 97 -11.64 6.74 13.76
N LEU A 98 -12.22 7.71 14.50
CA LEU A 98 -13.15 7.43 15.59
C LEU A 98 -14.43 6.76 15.09
N LEU A 99 -14.95 7.18 13.93
CA LEU A 99 -16.11 6.54 13.30
C LEU A 99 -15.80 5.09 12.90
N ALA A 100 -14.58 4.79 12.47
CA ALA A 100 -14.17 3.42 12.18
C ALA A 100 -14.22 2.51 13.41
N PHE A 101 -13.95 3.03 14.60
CA PHE A 101 -14.09 2.27 15.86
C PHE A 101 -15.54 2.17 16.31
N ALA A 102 -16.35 3.25 16.13
CA ALA A 102 -17.74 3.26 16.57
C ALA A 102 -18.63 2.40 15.67
N TRP A 103 -18.44 2.47 14.34
CA TRP A 103 -19.24 1.78 13.32
C TRP A 103 -18.37 1.15 12.22
N PRO A 104 -17.60 0.10 12.54
CA PRO A 104 -16.63 -0.47 11.60
C PRO A 104 -17.28 -0.99 10.30
N GLY A 105 -18.48 -1.57 10.38
CA GLY A 105 -19.21 -2.05 9.20
C GLY A 105 -19.62 -0.94 8.24
N VAL A 106 -20.09 0.20 8.77
CA VAL A 106 -20.44 1.38 7.96
C VAL A 106 -19.19 1.97 7.33
N THR A 107 -18.11 2.11 8.10
CA THR A 107 -16.82 2.62 7.59
C THR A 107 -16.25 1.71 6.50
N ALA A 108 -16.35 0.39 6.67
CA ALA A 108 -15.95 -0.57 5.64
C ALA A 108 -16.73 -0.35 4.32
N LEU A 109 -18.05 -0.11 4.40
CA LEU A 109 -18.87 0.19 3.22
C LEU A 109 -18.47 1.52 2.57
N VAL A 110 -18.22 2.57 3.35
CA VAL A 110 -17.76 3.86 2.82
C VAL A 110 -16.41 3.71 2.11
N LEU A 111 -15.47 3.00 2.71
CA LEU A 111 -14.18 2.71 2.09
C LEU A 111 -14.34 1.90 0.79
N LEU A 112 -15.24 0.92 0.78
CA LEU A 112 -15.53 0.13 -0.41
C LEU A 112 -16.09 0.99 -1.54
N PHE A 113 -17.03 1.89 -1.26
CA PHE A 113 -17.57 2.83 -2.26
C PHE A 113 -16.49 3.79 -2.77
N PHE A 114 -15.60 4.25 -1.89
CA PHE A 114 -14.48 5.09 -2.30
C PHE A 114 -13.54 4.34 -3.24
N ILE A 115 -13.18 3.08 -2.92
CA ILE A 115 -12.37 2.22 -3.79
C ILE A 115 -13.07 1.99 -5.14
N ALA A 116 -14.38 1.75 -5.13
CA ALA A 116 -15.16 1.51 -6.34
C ALA A 116 -15.16 2.73 -7.28
N ILE A 117 -15.44 3.92 -6.76
CA ILE A 117 -15.43 5.16 -7.52
C ILE A 117 -14.03 5.42 -8.08
N TRP A 118 -13.00 5.24 -7.24
CA TRP A 118 -11.61 5.44 -7.65
C TRP A 118 -11.18 4.45 -8.73
N ALA A 119 -11.59 3.17 -8.63
CA ALA A 119 -11.34 2.17 -9.66
C ALA A 119 -11.97 2.54 -11.01
N ILE A 120 -13.20 3.07 -11.01
CA ILE A 120 -13.87 3.55 -12.22
C ILE A 120 -13.10 4.74 -12.81
N VAL A 121 -12.74 5.72 -11.99
CA VAL A 121 -12.00 6.91 -12.46
C VAL A 121 -10.67 6.52 -13.08
N ILE A 122 -9.88 5.69 -12.39
CA ILE A 122 -8.60 5.20 -12.91
C ILE A 122 -8.81 4.41 -14.22
N GLY A 123 -9.79 3.50 -14.25
CA GLY A 123 -10.07 2.69 -15.43
C GLY A 123 -10.44 3.54 -16.63
N VAL A 124 -11.29 4.56 -16.47
CA VAL A 124 -11.64 5.52 -17.53
C VAL A 124 -10.41 6.31 -17.99
N MET A 125 -9.58 6.78 -17.05
CA MET A 125 -8.35 7.50 -17.39
C MET A 125 -7.34 6.62 -18.13
N GLN A 126 -7.22 5.33 -17.78
CA GLN A 126 -6.36 4.36 -18.47
C GLN A 126 -6.84 4.14 -19.90
N ILE A 127 -8.15 3.96 -20.12
CA ILE A 127 -8.73 3.78 -21.47
C ILE A 127 -8.49 5.03 -22.31
N TRP A 128 -8.76 6.21 -21.75
CA TRP A 128 -8.55 7.47 -22.44
C TRP A 128 -7.07 7.71 -22.79
N GLY A 129 -6.18 7.47 -21.83
CA GLY A 129 -4.73 7.57 -22.05
C GLY A 129 -4.23 6.60 -23.11
N ALA A 130 -4.72 5.34 -23.11
CA ALA A 130 -4.37 4.35 -24.13
C ALA A 130 -4.79 4.79 -25.54
N ILE A 131 -5.98 5.37 -25.68
CA ILE A 131 -6.46 5.88 -26.97
C ILE A 131 -5.61 7.06 -27.46
N GLN A 132 -5.17 7.93 -26.55
CA GLN A 132 -4.38 9.10 -26.91
C GLN A 132 -2.93 8.75 -27.27
N LEU A 133 -2.32 7.81 -26.54
CA LEU A 133 -0.92 7.40 -26.71
C LEU A 133 -0.72 6.23 -27.68
N ARG A 134 -1.76 5.75 -28.32
CA ARG A 134 -1.71 4.54 -29.17
C ARG A 134 -0.74 4.60 -30.36
N LYS A 135 -0.28 5.81 -30.74
CA LYS A 135 0.71 5.99 -31.80
C LYS A 135 2.16 5.94 -31.33
N GLU A 136 2.38 6.03 -30.02
CA GLU A 136 3.71 6.18 -29.41
C GLU A 136 4.12 4.96 -28.58
N MET A 137 3.18 4.07 -28.22
CA MET A 137 3.43 2.93 -27.33
C MET A 137 3.02 1.61 -27.97
N GLU A 138 3.94 0.63 -27.92
CA GLU A 138 3.60 -0.77 -28.19
C GLU A 138 2.92 -1.39 -26.97
N GLY A 139 1.78 -2.07 -27.16
CA GLY A 139 1.05 -2.75 -26.08
C GLY A 139 -0.13 -1.96 -25.49
N GLU A 140 -0.65 -0.97 -26.19
CA GLU A 140 -1.82 -0.15 -25.82
C GLU A 140 -3.06 -0.98 -25.43
N TRP A 141 -3.24 -2.15 -26.05
CA TRP A 141 -4.36 -3.05 -25.76
C TRP A 141 -4.37 -3.57 -24.31
N LEU A 142 -3.19 -3.76 -23.69
CA LEU A 142 -3.08 -4.15 -22.28
C LEU A 142 -3.60 -3.04 -21.36
N LEU A 143 -3.33 -1.79 -21.73
CA LEU A 143 -3.79 -0.62 -20.96
C LEU A 143 -5.32 -0.48 -21.08
N ILE A 144 -5.87 -0.70 -22.28
CA ILE A 144 -7.33 -0.71 -22.50
C ILE A 144 -7.99 -1.84 -21.72
N LEU A 145 -7.42 -3.06 -21.81
CA LEU A 145 -7.94 -4.22 -21.07
C LEU A 145 -7.90 -4.00 -19.56
N SER A 146 -6.79 -3.48 -19.05
CA SER A 146 -6.64 -3.13 -17.63
C SER A 146 -7.68 -2.08 -17.20
N GLY A 147 -7.85 -1.02 -17.99
CA GLY A 147 -8.85 0.00 -17.74
C GLY A 147 -10.29 -0.54 -17.75
N LEU A 148 -10.61 -1.41 -18.71
CA LEU A 148 -11.93 -2.04 -18.78
C LEU A 148 -12.21 -2.94 -17.58
N LEU A 149 -11.22 -3.75 -17.16
CA LEU A 149 -11.31 -4.58 -15.96
C LEU A 149 -11.50 -3.73 -14.71
N SER A 150 -10.78 -2.61 -14.59
CA SER A 150 -10.89 -1.68 -13.46
C SER A 150 -12.28 -1.05 -13.37
N VAL A 151 -12.84 -0.59 -14.50
CA VAL A 151 -14.21 -0.06 -14.55
C VAL A 151 -15.23 -1.14 -14.20
N ALA A 152 -15.13 -2.34 -14.78
CA ALA A 152 -16.04 -3.45 -14.49
C ALA A 152 -15.98 -3.84 -13.01
N PHE A 153 -14.79 -3.91 -12.44
CA PHE A 153 -14.59 -4.17 -11.01
C PHE A 153 -15.27 -3.11 -10.15
N GLY A 154 -15.04 -1.81 -10.43
CA GLY A 154 -15.69 -0.71 -9.71
C GLY A 154 -17.22 -0.76 -9.78
N ILE A 155 -17.80 -1.09 -10.94
CA ILE A 155 -19.25 -1.25 -11.11
C ILE A 155 -19.77 -2.41 -10.26
N VAL A 156 -19.08 -3.55 -10.24
CA VAL A 156 -19.45 -4.73 -9.41
C VAL A 156 -19.43 -4.37 -7.92
N LEU A 157 -18.42 -3.61 -7.46
CA LEU A 157 -18.35 -3.14 -6.07
C LEU A 157 -19.55 -2.27 -5.69
N LEU A 158 -19.98 -1.38 -6.57
CA LEU A 158 -21.15 -0.51 -6.34
C LEU A 158 -22.46 -1.28 -6.38
N ALA A 159 -22.61 -2.20 -7.32
CA ALA A 159 -23.85 -2.94 -7.53
C ALA A 159 -24.10 -4.01 -6.44
N ARG A 160 -23.02 -4.63 -5.93
CA ARG A 160 -23.10 -5.71 -4.94
C ARG A 160 -22.01 -5.56 -3.87
N PRO A 161 -22.15 -4.63 -2.91
CA PRO A 161 -21.08 -4.29 -1.96
C PRO A 161 -20.61 -5.49 -1.12
N GLY A 162 -21.49 -6.42 -0.78
CA GLY A 162 -21.10 -7.64 -0.04
C GLY A 162 -20.15 -8.55 -0.84
N LEU A 163 -20.46 -8.79 -2.11
CA LEU A 163 -19.55 -9.56 -3.00
C LEU A 163 -18.29 -8.76 -3.31
N GLY A 164 -18.41 -7.45 -3.46
CA GLY A 164 -17.28 -6.55 -3.67
C GLY A 164 -16.29 -6.56 -2.49
N ALA A 165 -16.80 -6.48 -1.27
CA ALA A 165 -15.98 -6.56 -0.06
C ALA A 165 -15.24 -7.90 0.01
N LEU A 166 -15.91 -9.01 -0.31
CA LEU A 166 -15.31 -10.34 -0.35
C LEU A 166 -14.20 -10.42 -1.42
N ALA A 167 -14.46 -9.88 -2.62
CA ALA A 167 -13.49 -9.86 -3.72
C ALA A 167 -12.25 -9.04 -3.33
N VAL A 168 -12.41 -7.87 -2.70
CA VAL A 168 -11.31 -7.03 -2.22
C VAL A 168 -10.47 -7.78 -1.18
N VAL A 169 -11.10 -8.41 -0.18
CA VAL A 169 -10.39 -9.17 0.86
C VAL A 169 -9.62 -10.34 0.26
N TRP A 170 -10.21 -11.08 -0.66
CA TRP A 170 -9.53 -12.19 -1.33
C TRP A 170 -8.38 -11.72 -2.21
N MET A 171 -8.53 -10.60 -2.89
CA MET A 171 -7.45 -10.01 -3.67
C MET A 171 -6.28 -9.60 -2.76
N ILE A 172 -6.55 -8.93 -1.64
CA ILE A 172 -5.53 -8.60 -0.64
C ILE A 172 -4.86 -9.87 -0.10
N GLY A 173 -5.65 -10.89 0.24
CA GLY A 173 -5.15 -12.19 0.71
C GLY A 173 -4.21 -12.86 -0.29
N TRP A 174 -4.58 -12.87 -1.58
CA TRP A 174 -3.76 -13.41 -2.65
C TRP A 174 -2.43 -12.68 -2.80
N PHE A 175 -2.47 -11.34 -2.83
CA PHE A 175 -1.24 -10.53 -2.86
C PHE A 175 -0.37 -10.73 -1.62
N ALA A 176 -0.95 -10.85 -0.44
CA ALA A 176 -0.22 -11.11 0.80
C ALA A 176 0.50 -12.47 0.77
N ILE A 177 -0.13 -13.52 0.23
CA ILE A 177 0.52 -14.82 0.04
C ILE A 177 1.68 -14.72 -0.95
N LEU A 178 1.47 -14.07 -2.10
CA LEU A 178 2.53 -13.89 -3.10
C LEU A 178 3.72 -13.11 -2.55
N GLU A 179 3.46 -11.97 -1.89
CA GLU A 179 4.51 -11.18 -1.22
C GLU A 179 5.23 -12.01 -0.17
N GLY A 180 4.49 -12.73 0.67
CA GLY A 180 5.04 -13.58 1.71
C GLY A 180 5.93 -14.69 1.15
N CYS A 181 5.53 -15.36 0.07
CA CYS A 181 6.35 -16.37 -0.60
C CYS A 181 7.64 -15.77 -1.17
N LEU A 182 7.57 -14.57 -1.77
CA LEU A 182 8.75 -13.86 -2.28
C LEU A 182 9.71 -13.48 -1.15
N LEU A 183 9.19 -12.97 -0.03
CA LEU A 183 10.00 -12.59 1.14
C LEU A 183 10.67 -13.81 1.78
N VAL A 184 9.97 -14.93 1.90
CA VAL A 184 10.56 -16.19 2.38
C VAL A 184 11.66 -16.67 1.45
N ALA A 185 11.43 -16.68 0.13
CA ALA A 185 12.44 -17.08 -0.86
C ALA A 185 13.67 -16.15 -0.80
N LEU A 186 13.45 -14.85 -0.66
CA LEU A 186 14.53 -13.86 -0.51
C LEU A 186 15.33 -14.09 0.77
N SER A 187 14.65 -14.30 1.90
CA SER A 187 15.29 -14.57 3.20
C SER A 187 16.18 -15.81 3.16
N LEU A 188 15.69 -16.89 2.54
CA LEU A 188 16.47 -18.11 2.38
C LEU A 188 17.72 -17.92 1.50
N ARG A 189 17.62 -17.07 0.47
CA ARG A 189 18.79 -16.68 -0.35
C ARG A 189 19.79 -15.84 0.45
N LEU A 190 19.34 -14.87 1.23
CA LEU A 190 20.20 -14.04 2.10
C LEU A 190 20.95 -14.90 3.13
N ARG A 191 20.28 -15.90 3.72
CA ARG A 191 20.90 -16.87 4.64
C ARG A 191 22.07 -17.63 4.01
N LYS A 192 21.94 -18.07 2.76
CA LYS A 192 23.01 -18.80 2.05
C LYS A 192 24.26 -17.96 1.82
N HIS A 193 24.12 -16.64 1.68
CA HIS A 193 25.26 -15.73 1.47
C HIS A 193 25.96 -15.32 2.77
N LYS A 194 25.37 -15.64 3.95
CA LYS A 194 25.99 -15.36 5.25
C LYS A 194 27.00 -16.44 5.66
N HIS A 195 26.92 -17.64 5.08
CA HIS A 195 27.86 -18.76 5.30
C HIS A 195 28.46 -19.18 3.94
N PRO A 196 29.47 -18.46 3.42
CA PRO A 196 30.34 -19.08 2.44
C PRO A 196 31.16 -20.14 3.17
N ALA A 197 31.03 -21.41 2.72
CA ALA A 197 31.82 -22.51 3.21
C ALA A 197 33.34 -22.26 2.97
#